data_ea94277f295cedb30efdf6d4a6c7727f
#
_entry.id   ea94277f295cedb30efdf6d4a6c7727f
#
_cell.length_a   1.000
_cell.length_b   1.000
_cell.length_c   1.000
_cell.angle_alpha   90.00
_cell.angle_beta   90.00
_cell.angle_gamma   90.00
#
_symmetry.space_group_name_H-M   'P 1'
#
loop_
_entity.id
_entity.type
_entity.pdbx_description
1 polymer ?
#
loop_
_entity_poly.entity_id
_entity_poly.type
_entity_poly.pdbx_seq_one_letter_code
_entity_poly.pdbx_strand_id
1 'polypeptide(L)'
;MATATRADQRRARVLEATIAAIADVGVDALRMTDISERAGMTPGHILYYFGNKDRILIETLRWSEHDLAERRRSAPARRGPRRRLPALVDDYLPHGTADARWNLWMQVGIHPPSDHESRELLEQLTDLWRDDLIGVVQDGIEEAAFADPSSGLEEFARRGLWFLDGLSMSLLNGSPRLSREDAVDIGLAELERPLF
;
A
#
# COMPACT_ATOMS: atom_id res chain seq x y z
N MET A 1 -21.44 -11.57 9.91
CA MET A 1 -20.25 -11.92 9.13
C MET A 1 -20.67 -12.91 8.06
N ALA A 2 -20.63 -12.53 6.79
CA ALA A 2 -20.89 -13.45 5.69
C ALA A 2 -19.72 -14.46 5.59
N THR A 3 -20.03 -15.75 5.54
CA THR A 3 -19.02 -16.80 5.39
C THR A 3 -18.42 -16.69 3.99
N ALA A 4 -17.10 -16.48 3.92
CA ALA A 4 -16.37 -16.42 2.64
C ALA A 4 -16.69 -17.66 1.79
N THR A 5 -17.06 -17.46 0.54
CA THR A 5 -17.37 -18.56 -0.38
C THR A 5 -16.11 -19.34 -0.75
N ARG A 6 -16.26 -20.55 -1.28
CA ARG A 6 -15.12 -21.31 -1.83
C ARG A 6 -14.42 -20.56 -2.99
N ALA A 7 -15.14 -19.73 -3.71
CA ALA A 7 -14.60 -18.88 -4.77
C ALA A 7 -13.73 -17.77 -4.17
N ASP A 8 -14.20 -17.09 -3.11
CA ASP A 8 -13.44 -16.05 -2.42
C ASP A 8 -12.14 -16.60 -1.82
N GLN A 9 -12.19 -17.77 -1.20
CA GLN A 9 -11.03 -18.46 -0.66
C GLN A 9 -9.99 -18.81 -1.74
N ARG A 10 -10.45 -19.22 -2.94
CA ARG A 10 -9.55 -19.49 -4.08
C ARG A 10 -8.93 -18.21 -4.62
N ARG A 11 -9.72 -17.12 -4.74
CA ARG A 11 -9.19 -15.80 -5.15
C ARG A 11 -8.12 -15.34 -4.16
N ALA A 12 -8.40 -15.33 -2.86
CA ALA A 12 -7.44 -14.94 -1.82
C ALA A 12 -6.12 -15.75 -1.93
N ARG A 13 -6.20 -17.07 -2.09
CA ARG A 13 -5.02 -17.93 -2.27
C ARG A 13 -4.18 -17.55 -3.49
N VAL A 14 -4.79 -17.17 -4.61
CA VAL A 14 -4.06 -16.70 -5.80
C VAL A 14 -3.36 -15.38 -5.52
N LEU A 15 -4.01 -14.44 -4.82
CA LEU A 15 -3.44 -13.14 -4.48
C LEU A 15 -2.26 -13.27 -3.50
N GLU A 16 -2.41 -14.11 -2.46
CA GLU A 16 -1.31 -14.46 -1.54
C GLU A 16 -0.13 -15.10 -2.27
N ALA A 17 -0.41 -16.06 -3.17
CA ALA A 17 0.61 -16.71 -3.98
C ALA A 17 1.33 -15.73 -4.91
N THR A 18 0.61 -14.72 -5.42
CA THR A 18 1.18 -13.69 -6.30
C THR A 18 2.14 -12.79 -5.52
N ILE A 19 1.78 -12.31 -4.33
CA ILE A 19 2.65 -11.50 -3.46
C ILE A 19 3.93 -12.30 -3.12
N ALA A 20 3.79 -13.56 -2.72
CA ALA A 20 4.93 -14.41 -2.39
C ALA A 20 5.84 -14.65 -3.61
N ALA A 21 5.26 -14.85 -4.80
CA ALA A 21 6.03 -15.02 -6.02
C ALA A 21 6.80 -13.74 -6.40
N ILE A 22 6.16 -12.56 -6.28
CA ILE A 22 6.80 -11.26 -6.54
C ILE A 22 7.98 -11.03 -5.59
N ALA A 23 7.84 -11.36 -4.31
CA ALA A 23 8.92 -11.23 -3.33
C ALA A 23 10.15 -12.09 -3.69
N ASP A 24 9.93 -13.24 -4.31
CA ASP A 24 11.01 -14.18 -4.66
C ASP A 24 11.68 -13.85 -6.01
N VAL A 25 10.91 -13.54 -7.05
CA VAL A 25 11.44 -13.40 -8.41
C VAL A 25 11.34 -11.99 -8.98
N GLY A 26 10.68 -11.08 -8.28
CA GLY A 26 10.35 -9.74 -8.78
C GLY A 26 9.16 -9.74 -9.74
N VAL A 27 8.55 -8.58 -9.91
CA VAL A 27 7.34 -8.42 -10.75
C VAL A 27 7.64 -8.63 -12.25
N ASP A 28 8.81 -8.19 -12.72
CA ASP A 28 9.21 -8.28 -14.13
C ASP A 28 9.43 -9.73 -14.58
N ALA A 29 10.07 -10.55 -13.73
CA ALA A 29 10.34 -11.94 -14.01
C ALA A 29 9.15 -12.88 -13.71
N LEU A 30 8.11 -12.39 -13.06
CA LEU A 30 6.94 -13.15 -12.63
C LEU A 30 6.22 -13.83 -13.82
N ARG A 31 6.04 -15.15 -13.72
CA ARG A 31 5.30 -15.95 -14.70
C ARG A 31 4.04 -16.54 -14.09
N MET A 32 3.07 -16.88 -14.95
CA MET A 32 1.84 -17.56 -14.49
C MET A 32 2.13 -18.92 -13.81
N THR A 33 3.21 -19.59 -14.19
CA THR A 33 3.69 -20.82 -13.56
C THR A 33 4.07 -20.60 -12.10
N ASP A 34 4.75 -19.49 -11.78
CA ASP A 34 5.20 -19.16 -10.42
C ASP A 34 4.01 -18.97 -9.48
N ILE A 35 2.96 -18.31 -9.98
CA ILE A 35 1.70 -18.11 -9.25
C ILE A 35 0.96 -19.44 -9.10
N SER A 36 0.85 -20.23 -10.17
CA SER A 36 0.05 -21.45 -10.19
C SER A 36 0.61 -22.54 -9.30
N GLU A 37 1.93 -22.70 -9.26
CA GLU A 37 2.61 -23.65 -8.38
C GLU A 37 2.37 -23.31 -6.90
N ARG A 38 2.49 -22.03 -6.51
CA ARG A 38 2.26 -21.59 -5.14
C ARG A 38 0.79 -21.65 -4.73
N ALA A 39 -0.12 -21.30 -5.65
CA ALA A 39 -1.56 -21.34 -5.40
C ALA A 39 -2.12 -22.79 -5.37
N GLY A 40 -1.37 -23.78 -5.88
CA GLY A 40 -1.87 -25.14 -6.06
C GLY A 40 -3.01 -25.22 -7.07
N MET A 41 -2.94 -24.41 -8.13
CA MET A 41 -3.96 -24.30 -9.18
C MET A 41 -3.30 -24.30 -10.56
N THR A 42 -4.02 -24.72 -11.60
CA THR A 42 -3.51 -24.62 -12.97
C THR A 42 -3.58 -23.18 -13.49
N PRO A 43 -2.66 -22.74 -14.39
CA PRO A 43 -2.72 -21.40 -15.00
C PRO A 43 -4.07 -21.10 -15.65
N GLY A 44 -4.67 -22.06 -16.36
CA GLY A 44 -5.99 -21.89 -16.99
C GLY A 44 -7.11 -21.66 -15.98
N HIS A 45 -7.02 -22.31 -14.80
CA HIS A 45 -8.02 -22.11 -13.74
C HIS A 45 -7.87 -20.72 -13.10
N ILE A 46 -6.63 -20.23 -12.93
CA ILE A 46 -6.39 -18.86 -12.43
C ILE A 46 -6.92 -17.83 -13.42
N LEU A 47 -6.59 -17.99 -14.72
CA LEU A 47 -7.05 -17.09 -15.77
C LEU A 47 -8.58 -17.09 -15.93
N TYR A 48 -9.25 -18.19 -15.62
CA TYR A 48 -10.72 -18.23 -15.58
C TYR A 48 -11.30 -17.25 -14.55
N TYR A 49 -10.65 -17.06 -13.39
CA TYR A 49 -11.10 -16.13 -12.35
C TYR A 49 -10.70 -14.68 -12.58
N PHE A 50 -9.54 -14.44 -13.19
CA PHE A 50 -8.94 -13.10 -13.28
C PHE A 50 -8.86 -12.56 -14.70
N GLY A 51 -9.01 -13.40 -15.72
CA GLY A 51 -8.91 -13.02 -17.14
C GLY A 51 -7.46 -12.97 -17.65
N ASN A 52 -6.61 -12.13 -17.08
CA ASN A 52 -5.23 -11.96 -17.52
C ASN A 52 -4.27 -11.67 -16.35
N LYS A 53 -2.97 -11.63 -16.64
CA LYS A 53 -1.91 -11.36 -15.63
C LYS A 53 -2.03 -9.95 -15.04
N ASP A 54 -2.30 -8.94 -15.85
CA ASP A 54 -2.38 -7.54 -15.39
C ASP A 54 -3.51 -7.37 -14.37
N ARG A 55 -4.64 -8.01 -14.62
CA ARG A 55 -5.76 -8.02 -13.66
C ARG A 55 -5.38 -8.73 -12.36
N ILE A 56 -4.58 -9.79 -12.40
CA ILE A 56 -4.08 -10.45 -11.18
C ILE A 56 -3.20 -9.48 -10.39
N LEU A 57 -2.29 -8.75 -11.04
CA LEU A 57 -1.40 -7.80 -10.36
C LEU A 57 -2.18 -6.68 -9.68
N ILE A 58 -3.15 -6.08 -10.37
CA ILE A 58 -4.00 -5.00 -9.82
C ILE A 58 -4.86 -5.51 -8.66
N GLU A 59 -5.49 -6.67 -8.81
CA GLU A 59 -6.29 -7.28 -7.74
C GLU A 59 -5.41 -7.68 -6.54
N THR A 60 -4.16 -8.06 -6.79
CA THR A 60 -3.19 -8.36 -5.73
C THR A 60 -2.80 -7.09 -4.97
N LEU A 61 -2.54 -6.00 -5.68
CA LEU A 61 -2.28 -4.70 -5.07
C LEU A 61 -3.47 -4.25 -4.22
N ARG A 62 -4.68 -4.29 -4.78
CA ARG A 62 -5.91 -3.97 -4.05
C ARG A 62 -6.06 -4.79 -2.77
N TRP A 63 -5.85 -6.09 -2.87
CA TRP A 63 -5.98 -7.00 -1.73
C TRP A 63 -4.96 -6.65 -0.63
N SER A 64 -3.69 -6.41 -0.98
CA SER A 64 -2.64 -6.05 -0.03
C SER A 64 -2.90 -4.71 0.66
N GLU A 65 -3.38 -3.70 -0.07
CA GLU A 65 -3.72 -2.38 0.48
C GLU A 65 -4.93 -2.44 1.42
N HIS A 66 -5.97 -3.21 1.06
CA HIS A 66 -7.11 -3.41 1.94
C HIS A 66 -6.76 -4.16 3.21
N ASP A 67 -5.90 -5.20 3.14
CA ASP A 67 -5.43 -5.92 4.32
C ASP A 67 -4.63 -5.01 5.26
N LEU A 68 -3.78 -4.16 4.70
CA LEU A 68 -3.00 -3.18 5.46
C LEU A 68 -3.91 -2.12 6.10
N ALA A 69 -4.88 -1.58 5.37
CA ALA A 69 -5.85 -0.62 5.91
C ALA A 69 -6.73 -1.24 7.01
N GLU A 70 -7.15 -2.50 6.87
CA GLU A 70 -7.89 -3.22 7.92
C GLU A 70 -7.05 -3.40 9.19
N ARG A 71 -5.76 -3.73 9.05
CA ARG A 71 -4.84 -3.83 10.20
C ARG A 71 -4.68 -2.49 10.91
N ARG A 72 -4.57 -1.37 10.18
CA ARG A 72 -4.52 -0.02 10.78
C ARG A 72 -5.81 0.31 11.54
N ARG A 73 -6.98 0.07 10.93
CA ARG A 73 -8.29 0.34 11.54
C ARG A 73 -8.57 -0.55 12.76
N SER A 74 -8.15 -1.81 12.72
CA SER A 74 -8.34 -2.75 13.84
C SER A 74 -7.31 -2.58 14.96
N ALA A 75 -6.26 -1.77 14.75
CA ALA A 75 -5.31 -1.42 15.81
C ALA A 75 -6.07 -0.72 16.97
N PRO A 76 -5.82 -1.12 18.24
CA PRO A 76 -6.59 -0.60 19.36
C PRO A 76 -6.65 0.93 19.37
N ALA A 77 -7.85 1.49 19.50
CA ALA A 77 -8.11 2.93 19.58
C ALA A 77 -7.35 3.66 20.72
N ARG A 78 -6.72 2.89 21.63
CA ARG A 78 -5.81 3.39 22.66
C ARG A 78 -4.49 3.96 22.15
N ARG A 79 -4.20 3.83 20.86
CA ARG A 79 -3.11 4.53 20.21
C ARG A 79 -3.63 5.89 19.75
N GLY A 80 -3.51 6.92 20.60
CA GLY A 80 -3.85 8.30 20.22
C GLY A 80 -3.11 8.78 18.97
N PRO A 81 -3.51 9.93 18.38
CA PRO A 81 -3.00 10.44 17.10
C PRO A 81 -1.47 10.49 17.02
N ARG A 82 -0.80 10.87 18.11
CA ARG A 82 0.68 10.92 18.24
C ARG A 82 1.37 9.56 18.04
N ARG A 83 0.65 8.44 18.18
CA ARG A 83 1.17 7.10 17.91
C ARG A 83 0.70 6.55 16.57
N ARG A 84 -0.46 7.02 16.10
CA ARG A 84 -1.02 6.58 14.81
C ARG A 84 -0.24 7.18 13.64
N LEU A 85 0.21 8.44 13.73
CA LEU A 85 0.98 9.08 12.68
C LEU A 85 2.31 8.37 12.39
N PRO A 86 3.17 8.07 13.38
CA PRO A 86 4.37 7.26 13.15
C PRO A 86 4.07 5.87 12.58
N ALA A 87 3.02 5.21 13.05
CA ALA A 87 2.62 3.90 12.54
C ALA A 87 2.15 3.96 11.07
N LEU A 88 1.47 5.04 10.68
CA LEU A 88 1.06 5.25 9.30
C LEU A 88 2.27 5.47 8.39
N VAL A 89 3.25 6.28 8.80
CA VAL A 89 4.50 6.48 8.06
C VAL A 89 5.27 5.17 7.91
N ASP A 90 5.37 4.39 8.99
CA ASP A 90 6.06 3.10 8.97
C ASP A 90 5.36 2.09 8.02
N ASP A 91 4.03 2.02 8.04
CA ASP A 91 3.24 1.17 7.13
C ASP A 91 3.30 1.65 5.67
N TYR A 92 3.48 2.96 5.44
CA TYR A 92 3.58 3.53 4.08
C TYR A 92 4.87 3.10 3.40
N LEU A 93 6.01 3.28 4.06
CA LEU A 93 7.34 3.12 3.49
C LEU A 93 7.68 1.63 3.19
N PRO A 94 8.41 1.35 2.09
CA PRO A 94 8.80 -0.01 1.75
C PRO A 94 9.79 -0.60 2.77
N HIS A 95 9.73 -1.91 2.95
CA HIS A 95 10.67 -2.67 3.81
C HIS A 95 12.03 -2.95 3.15
N GLY A 96 12.22 -2.52 1.91
CA GLY A 96 13.45 -2.68 1.15
C GLY A 96 13.17 -2.82 -0.35
N THR A 97 14.23 -3.12 -1.12
CA THR A 97 14.15 -3.22 -2.59
C THR A 97 13.26 -4.36 -3.08
N ALA A 98 13.05 -5.39 -2.26
CA ALA A 98 12.22 -6.56 -2.57
C ALA A 98 10.77 -6.45 -2.03
N ASP A 99 10.34 -5.27 -1.56
CA ASP A 99 8.96 -5.09 -1.10
C ASP A 99 7.96 -5.32 -2.22
N ALA A 100 7.21 -6.44 -2.15
CA ALA A 100 6.32 -6.88 -3.21
C ALA A 100 5.15 -5.91 -3.44
N ARG A 101 4.61 -5.28 -2.38
CA ARG A 101 3.54 -4.28 -2.46
C ARG A 101 4.01 -3.05 -3.23
N TRP A 102 5.16 -2.51 -2.86
CA TRP A 102 5.74 -1.35 -3.52
C TRP A 102 6.20 -1.64 -4.95
N ASN A 103 6.74 -2.83 -5.21
CA ASN A 103 7.07 -3.26 -6.57
C ASN A 103 5.82 -3.36 -7.46
N LEU A 104 4.67 -3.75 -6.90
CA LEU A 104 3.38 -3.69 -7.61
C LEU A 104 2.95 -2.24 -7.90
N TRP A 105 3.05 -1.32 -6.92
CA TRP A 105 2.77 0.10 -7.13
C TRP A 105 3.63 0.69 -8.24
N MET A 106 4.92 0.39 -8.24
CA MET A 106 5.84 0.84 -9.29
C MET A 106 5.46 0.28 -10.65
N GLN A 107 5.12 -1.01 -10.74
CA GLN A 107 4.71 -1.64 -11.99
C GLN A 107 3.48 -0.97 -12.59
N VAL A 108 2.44 -0.73 -11.80
CA VAL A 108 1.21 -0.09 -12.29
C VAL A 108 1.39 1.41 -12.54
N GLY A 109 2.32 2.08 -11.85
CA GLY A 109 2.67 3.48 -12.10
C GLY A 109 3.44 3.68 -13.41
N ILE A 110 4.35 2.78 -13.75
CA ILE A 110 5.14 2.81 -15.01
C ILE A 110 4.28 2.30 -16.19
N HIS A 111 3.47 1.28 -15.95
CA HIS A 111 2.60 0.66 -16.94
C HIS A 111 1.13 0.75 -16.51
N PRO A 112 0.54 1.97 -16.57
CA PRO A 112 -0.83 2.15 -16.12
C PRO A 112 -1.79 1.32 -16.96
N PRO A 113 -2.81 0.71 -16.34
CA PRO A 113 -3.79 -0.09 -17.04
C PRO A 113 -4.55 0.74 -18.09
N SER A 114 -4.85 0.13 -19.20
CA SER A 114 -5.57 0.79 -20.30
C SER A 114 -7.07 0.89 -20.07
N ASP A 115 -7.64 -0.03 -19.27
CA ASP A 115 -9.06 -0.06 -18.99
C ASP A 115 -9.46 0.90 -17.85
N HIS A 116 -10.68 1.42 -17.94
CA HIS A 116 -11.21 2.42 -17.02
C HIS A 116 -11.35 1.89 -15.60
N GLU A 117 -11.87 0.66 -15.45
CA GLU A 117 -12.13 0.04 -14.15
C GLU A 117 -10.85 -0.11 -13.31
N SER A 118 -9.75 -0.55 -13.95
CA SER A 118 -8.46 -0.68 -13.28
C SER A 118 -7.86 0.67 -12.89
N ARG A 119 -8.07 1.72 -13.69
CA ARG A 119 -7.62 3.08 -13.35
C ARG A 119 -8.39 3.66 -12.17
N GLU A 120 -9.72 3.56 -12.18
CA GLU A 120 -10.56 3.97 -11.04
C GLU A 120 -10.16 3.25 -9.76
N LEU A 121 -9.83 1.96 -9.84
CA LEU A 121 -9.35 1.19 -8.70
C LEU A 121 -8.04 1.75 -8.13
N LEU A 122 -7.09 2.12 -8.99
CA LEU A 122 -5.82 2.71 -8.54
C LEU A 122 -6.02 4.09 -7.88
N GLU A 123 -6.92 4.91 -8.41
CA GLU A 123 -7.31 6.18 -7.81
C GLU A 123 -7.88 5.95 -6.40
N GLN A 124 -8.80 5.00 -6.25
CA GLN A 124 -9.37 4.63 -4.95
C GLN A 124 -8.30 4.15 -3.95
N LEU A 125 -7.29 3.40 -4.39
CA LEU A 125 -6.20 2.95 -3.52
C LEU A 125 -5.30 4.11 -3.08
N THR A 126 -5.06 5.09 -3.95
CA THR A 126 -4.34 6.32 -3.60
C THR A 126 -5.14 7.13 -2.58
N ASP A 127 -6.46 7.25 -2.79
CA ASP A 127 -7.37 7.94 -1.88
C ASP A 127 -7.41 7.32 -0.48
N LEU A 128 -7.29 5.99 -0.36
CA LEU A 128 -7.24 5.33 0.95
C LEU A 128 -6.10 5.86 1.85
N TRP A 129 -4.91 6.07 1.30
CA TRP A 129 -3.78 6.61 2.05
C TRP A 129 -3.97 8.08 2.42
N ARG A 130 -4.52 8.88 1.49
CA ARG A 130 -4.86 10.27 1.75
C ARG A 130 -5.89 10.38 2.88
N ASP A 131 -6.96 9.62 2.80
CA ASP A 131 -8.05 9.65 3.77
C ASP A 131 -7.59 9.14 5.15
N ASP A 132 -6.75 8.10 5.20
CA ASP A 132 -6.15 7.60 6.44
C ASP A 132 -5.24 8.68 7.10
N LEU A 133 -4.42 9.40 6.31
CA LEU A 133 -3.57 10.47 6.83
C LEU A 133 -4.40 11.66 7.33
N ILE A 134 -5.40 12.09 6.55
CA ILE A 134 -6.33 13.15 6.96
C ILE A 134 -7.03 12.76 8.26
N GLY A 135 -7.56 11.53 8.36
CA GLY A 135 -8.25 11.06 9.55
C GLY A 135 -7.37 11.04 10.80
N VAL A 136 -6.10 10.65 10.67
CA VAL A 136 -5.16 10.68 11.81
C VAL A 136 -4.90 12.11 12.27
N VAL A 137 -4.72 13.04 11.34
CA VAL A 137 -4.43 14.46 11.69
C VAL A 137 -5.67 15.13 12.23
N GLN A 138 -6.84 14.89 11.65
CA GLN A 138 -8.11 15.45 12.13
C GLN A 138 -8.42 15.00 13.55
N ASP A 139 -8.29 13.71 13.85
CA ASP A 139 -8.42 13.20 15.23
C ASP A 139 -7.43 13.90 16.17
N GLY A 140 -6.20 14.17 15.69
CA GLY A 140 -5.18 14.87 16.46
C GLY A 140 -5.53 16.33 16.76
N ILE A 141 -6.16 17.03 15.84
CA ILE A 141 -6.65 18.38 16.03
C ILE A 141 -7.81 18.38 17.04
N GLU A 142 -8.76 17.47 16.88
CA GLU A 142 -9.91 17.32 17.79
C GLU A 142 -9.49 17.01 19.25
N GLU A 143 -8.41 16.22 19.42
CA GLU A 143 -7.82 15.88 20.70
C GLU A 143 -6.81 16.95 21.22
N ALA A 144 -6.65 18.06 20.52
CA ALA A 144 -5.64 19.10 20.80
C ALA A 144 -4.19 18.54 20.89
N ALA A 145 -3.92 17.47 20.17
CA ALA A 145 -2.59 16.86 20.05
C ALA A 145 -1.78 17.46 18.89
N PHE A 146 -2.47 17.97 17.87
CA PHE A 146 -1.91 18.61 16.67
C PHE A 146 -2.54 19.98 16.43
N ALA A 147 -1.78 20.89 15.82
CA ALA A 147 -2.30 22.12 15.27
C ALA A 147 -2.95 21.88 13.89
N ASP A 148 -3.90 22.72 13.50
CA ASP A 148 -4.47 22.69 12.16
C ASP A 148 -3.41 23.19 11.15
N PRO A 149 -3.06 22.39 10.12
CA PRO A 149 -2.08 22.81 9.14
C PRO A 149 -2.59 24.01 8.34
N SER A 150 -1.80 25.08 8.27
CA SER A 150 -2.18 26.34 7.60
C SER A 150 -2.54 26.20 6.11
N SER A 151 -2.10 25.10 5.47
CA SER A 151 -2.45 24.76 4.09
C SER A 151 -3.80 24.07 3.93
N GLY A 152 -4.44 23.66 5.03
CA GLY A 152 -5.59 22.76 5.05
C GLY A 152 -5.20 21.29 4.90
N LEU A 153 -6.08 20.40 5.38
CA LEU A 153 -5.81 18.95 5.49
C LEU A 153 -5.55 18.27 4.14
N GLU A 154 -6.30 18.62 3.10
CA GLU A 154 -6.14 18.04 1.76
C GLU A 154 -4.76 18.36 1.16
N GLU A 155 -4.34 19.62 1.22
CA GLU A 155 -3.04 20.03 0.70
C GLU A 155 -1.90 19.46 1.54
N PHE A 156 -2.08 19.42 2.86
CA PHE A 156 -1.15 18.78 3.78
C PHE A 156 -0.94 17.30 3.43
N ALA A 157 -2.04 16.54 3.31
CA ALA A 157 -1.98 15.11 3.01
C ALA A 157 -1.35 14.86 1.62
N ARG A 158 -1.74 15.62 0.61
CA ARG A 158 -1.18 15.51 -0.74
C ARG A 158 0.33 15.72 -0.76
N ARG A 159 0.83 16.78 -0.13
CA ARG A 159 2.27 17.07 -0.06
C ARG A 159 3.02 16.03 0.75
N GLY A 160 2.44 15.62 1.89
CA GLY A 160 3.01 14.59 2.75
C GLY A 160 3.20 13.27 2.01
N LEU A 161 2.17 12.80 1.29
CA LEU A 161 2.26 11.56 0.51
C LEU A 161 3.30 11.67 -0.62
N TRP A 162 3.34 12.77 -1.37
CA TRP A 162 4.39 12.97 -2.39
C TRP A 162 5.81 12.97 -1.80
N PHE A 163 5.98 13.50 -0.59
CA PHE A 163 7.25 13.45 0.11
C PHE A 163 7.62 12.01 0.49
N LEU A 164 6.66 11.25 1.04
CA LEU A 164 6.84 9.83 1.38
C LEU A 164 7.11 8.97 0.13
N ASP A 165 6.50 9.29 -1.02
CA ASP A 165 6.81 8.65 -2.31
C ASP A 165 8.28 8.84 -2.69
N GLY A 166 8.82 10.04 -2.51
CA GLY A 166 10.25 10.32 -2.76
C GLY A 166 11.19 9.49 -1.88
N LEU A 167 10.87 9.33 -0.60
CA LEU A 167 11.61 8.46 0.32
C LEU A 167 11.49 6.99 -0.10
N SER A 168 10.28 6.55 -0.44
CA SER A 168 10.00 5.20 -0.89
C SER A 168 10.79 4.83 -2.15
N MET A 169 10.86 5.73 -3.12
CA MET A 169 11.68 5.56 -4.33
C MET A 169 13.16 5.41 -4.01
N SER A 170 13.65 6.18 -3.03
CA SER A 170 15.05 6.09 -2.61
C SER A 170 15.36 4.73 -1.94
N LEU A 171 14.44 4.22 -1.13
CA LEU A 171 14.56 2.89 -0.49
C LEU A 171 14.49 1.76 -1.51
N LEU A 172 13.54 1.81 -2.45
CA LEU A 172 13.38 0.80 -3.51
C LEU A 172 14.60 0.74 -4.43
N ASN A 173 15.21 1.88 -4.71
CA ASN A 173 16.44 1.96 -5.50
C ASN A 173 17.70 1.53 -4.72
N GLY A 174 17.56 1.13 -3.45
CA GLY A 174 18.69 0.68 -2.63
C GLY A 174 19.71 1.78 -2.35
N SER A 175 19.26 3.02 -2.13
CA SER A 175 20.16 4.15 -1.85
C SER A 175 21.06 3.85 -0.63
N PRO A 176 22.39 3.89 -0.77
CA PRO A 176 23.29 3.64 0.36
C PRO A 176 23.32 4.80 1.39
N ARG A 177 22.63 5.91 1.09
CA ARG A 177 22.60 7.11 1.93
C ARG A 177 21.32 7.24 2.73
N LEU A 178 20.39 6.29 2.63
CA LEU A 178 19.10 6.33 3.28
C LEU A 178 18.77 4.93 3.80
N SER A 179 18.83 4.75 5.12
CA SER A 179 18.28 3.56 5.76
C SER A 179 16.76 3.68 5.88
N ARG A 180 16.07 2.54 6.11
CA ARG A 180 14.63 2.58 6.36
C ARG A 180 14.28 3.34 7.64
N GLU A 181 15.09 3.19 8.68
CA GLU A 181 14.94 3.92 9.95
C GLU A 181 15.05 5.43 9.73
N ASP A 182 16.09 5.89 9.02
CA ASP A 182 16.22 7.32 8.65
C ASP A 182 15.03 7.81 7.82
N ALA A 183 14.53 6.99 6.89
CA ALA A 183 13.38 7.36 6.06
C ALA A 183 12.09 7.55 6.89
N VAL A 184 11.85 6.69 7.88
CA VAL A 184 10.73 6.83 8.82
C VAL A 184 10.87 8.12 9.62
N ASP A 185 12.06 8.38 10.20
CA ASP A 185 12.32 9.57 11.01
C ASP A 185 12.19 10.86 10.18
N ILE A 186 12.75 10.89 8.98
CA ILE A 186 12.66 12.03 8.07
C ILE A 186 11.21 12.26 7.64
N GLY A 187 10.48 11.20 7.26
CA GLY A 187 9.09 11.26 6.86
C GLY A 187 8.20 11.79 7.97
N LEU A 188 8.40 11.29 9.18
CA LEU A 188 7.66 11.73 10.37
C LEU A 188 7.96 13.20 10.69
N ALA A 189 9.24 13.61 10.73
CA ALA A 189 9.64 14.98 11.01
C ALA A 189 9.06 15.98 9.99
N GLU A 190 8.96 15.61 8.70
CA GLU A 190 8.35 16.45 7.68
C GLU A 190 6.84 16.62 7.87
N LEU A 191 6.14 15.52 8.20
CA LEU A 191 4.71 15.56 8.49
C LEU A 191 4.38 16.28 9.81
N GLU A 192 5.23 16.16 10.82
CA GLU A 192 5.01 16.82 12.11
C GLU A 192 5.25 18.34 12.08
N ARG A 193 6.16 18.81 11.22
CA ARG A 193 6.54 20.25 11.16
C ARG A 193 5.36 21.22 11.09
N PRO A 194 4.33 21.01 10.26
CA PRO A 194 3.18 21.90 10.19
C PRO A 194 2.12 21.65 11.29
N LEU A 195 2.30 20.61 12.12
CA LEU A 195 1.34 20.20 13.16
C LEU A 195 1.75 20.65 14.57
N PHE A 196 2.95 21.19 14.73
CA PHE A 196 3.50 21.72 15.98
C PHE A 196 4.11 23.12 15.77
#